data_5c9d5122a4f0447a7c20ada166cc16ec
#
_entry.id   5c9d5122a4f0447a7c20ada166cc16ec
#
_cell.length_a   1.000
_cell.length_b   1.000
_cell.length_c   1.000
_cell.angle_alpha   90.00
_cell.angle_beta   90.00
_cell.angle_gamma   90.00
#
_symmetry.space_group_name_H-M   'P 1'
#
loop_
_entity.id
_entity.type
_entity.pdbx_description
1 polymer ?
#
loop_
_entity_poly.entity_id
_entity_poly.type
_entity_poly.pdbx_seq_one_letter_code
_entity_poly.pdbx_strand_id
1 'polypeptide(L)'
;MARFSACLKATLSDDPRHVSGRAAEALAREHMQSHGLSLISQNWRGQRGELDLVMLDGDTVVFAEVRYRKHSAWGGAVESVDRRKREKLIATAMQFLQQEKRWAKHPCRFDVIAVGHGRPASLEWIRNAFDS
;
A
#
# COMPACT_ATOMS: atom_id res chain seq x y z
N MET A 1 -19.10 10.75 -7.56
CA MET A 1 -18.88 10.54 -9.00
C MET A 1 -17.95 11.58 -9.58
N ALA A 2 -18.27 12.85 -9.42
CA ALA A 2 -17.38 13.91 -9.89
C ALA A 2 -15.97 13.78 -9.33
N ARG A 3 -15.84 13.22 -8.14
CA ARG A 3 -14.55 13.06 -7.48
C ARG A 3 -13.61 12.13 -8.24
N PHE A 4 -14.16 11.12 -8.90
CA PHE A 4 -13.32 10.19 -9.65
C PHE A 4 -12.67 10.89 -10.84
N SER A 5 -13.44 11.72 -11.53
CA SER A 5 -12.90 12.46 -12.67
C SER A 5 -11.79 13.39 -12.24
N ALA A 6 -11.96 14.07 -11.12
CA ALA A 6 -10.93 14.96 -10.61
C ALA A 6 -9.64 14.22 -10.27
N CYS A 7 -9.77 13.05 -9.64
CA CYS A 7 -8.59 12.25 -9.31
C CYS A 7 -7.85 11.79 -10.56
N LEU A 8 -8.59 11.37 -11.58
CA LEU A 8 -7.99 10.92 -12.82
C LEU A 8 -7.25 12.05 -13.52
N LYS A 9 -7.82 13.24 -13.52
CA LYS A 9 -7.18 14.39 -14.14
C LYS A 9 -5.86 14.73 -13.44
N ALA A 10 -5.86 14.74 -12.11
CA ALA A 10 -4.67 15.02 -11.36
C ALA A 10 -3.57 14.00 -11.67
N THR A 11 -3.95 12.73 -11.75
CA THR A 11 -3.01 11.67 -12.06
C THR A 11 -2.38 11.85 -13.43
N LEU A 12 -3.18 12.22 -14.41
CA LEU A 12 -2.72 12.32 -15.78
C LEU A 12 -1.77 13.50 -16.01
N SER A 13 -1.79 14.50 -15.16
CA SER A 13 -0.96 15.69 -15.33
C SER A 13 0.39 15.61 -14.66
N ASP A 14 0.66 14.55 -13.90
CA ASP A 14 1.88 14.44 -13.11
C ASP A 14 3.04 13.81 -13.87
N ASP A 15 4.22 13.86 -13.25
CA ASP A 15 5.41 13.17 -13.71
C ASP A 15 5.10 11.70 -13.96
N PRO A 16 5.57 11.09 -15.07
CA PRO A 16 5.27 9.70 -15.39
C PRO A 16 5.57 8.72 -14.25
N ARG A 17 6.66 8.93 -13.52
CA ARG A 17 7.00 8.03 -12.41
C ARG A 17 6.02 8.19 -11.27
N HIS A 18 5.63 9.42 -11.01
CA HIS A 18 4.68 9.74 -9.96
C HIS A 18 3.29 9.23 -10.32
N VAL A 19 2.90 9.42 -11.57
CA VAL A 19 1.63 8.90 -12.08
C VAL A 19 1.57 7.39 -11.92
N SER A 20 2.66 6.69 -12.30
CA SER A 20 2.71 5.23 -12.16
C SER A 20 2.56 4.79 -10.72
N GLY A 21 3.22 5.50 -9.80
CA GLY A 21 3.12 5.18 -8.37
C GLY A 21 1.70 5.38 -7.85
N ARG A 22 1.08 6.50 -8.21
CA ARG A 22 -0.29 6.78 -7.79
C ARG A 22 -1.27 5.79 -8.40
N ALA A 23 -1.06 5.45 -9.67
CA ALA A 23 -1.92 4.48 -10.34
C ALA A 23 -1.80 3.12 -9.68
N ALA A 24 -0.58 2.72 -9.33
CA ALA A 24 -0.36 1.45 -8.65
C ALA A 24 -1.05 1.42 -7.30
N GLU A 25 -0.96 2.51 -6.53
CA GLU A 25 -1.62 2.59 -5.23
C GLU A 25 -3.13 2.52 -5.37
N ALA A 26 -3.68 3.19 -6.37
CA ALA A 26 -5.11 3.16 -6.61
C ALA A 26 -5.58 1.75 -6.97
N LEU A 27 -4.85 1.07 -7.84
CA LEU A 27 -5.18 -0.31 -8.22
C LEU A 27 -5.09 -1.25 -7.03
N ALA A 28 -4.05 -1.11 -6.22
CA ALA A 28 -3.88 -1.92 -5.02
C ALA A 28 -5.02 -1.70 -4.05
N ARG A 29 -5.37 -0.44 -3.80
CA ARG A 29 -6.46 -0.10 -2.89
C ARG A 29 -7.78 -0.69 -3.37
N GLU A 30 -8.09 -0.49 -4.65
CA GLU A 30 -9.33 -1.00 -5.23
C GLU A 30 -9.41 -2.52 -5.14
N HIS A 31 -8.29 -3.18 -5.40
CA HIS A 31 -8.22 -4.63 -5.31
C HIS A 31 -8.50 -5.11 -3.89
N MET A 32 -7.86 -4.48 -2.91
CA MET A 32 -8.08 -4.83 -1.50
C MET A 32 -9.53 -4.56 -1.09
N GLN A 33 -10.08 -3.42 -1.53
CA GLN A 33 -11.47 -3.08 -1.23
C GLN A 33 -12.43 -4.08 -1.83
N SER A 34 -12.13 -4.58 -3.02
CA SER A 34 -12.98 -5.59 -3.67
C SER A 34 -12.97 -6.91 -2.92
N HIS A 35 -11.96 -7.13 -2.07
CA HIS A 35 -11.86 -8.31 -1.23
C HIS A 35 -12.35 -8.05 0.21
N GLY A 36 -13.05 -6.94 0.41
CA GLY A 36 -13.72 -6.68 1.67
C GLY A 36 -12.94 -5.84 2.67
N LEU A 37 -11.74 -5.38 2.31
CA LEU A 37 -11.00 -4.49 3.20
C LEU A 37 -11.49 -3.07 3.07
N SER A 38 -11.39 -2.30 4.17
CA SER A 38 -11.77 -0.89 4.18
C SER A 38 -10.52 -0.04 4.28
N LEU A 39 -10.58 1.16 3.72
CA LEU A 39 -9.45 2.08 3.79
C LEU A 39 -9.49 2.86 5.11
N ILE A 40 -8.39 2.84 5.84
CA ILE A 40 -8.21 3.66 7.04
C ILE A 40 -7.46 4.94 6.68
N SER A 41 -6.33 4.80 5.98
CA SER A 41 -5.50 5.94 5.62
C SER A 41 -4.68 5.61 4.39
N GLN A 42 -4.31 6.63 3.64
CA GLN A 42 -3.50 6.47 2.44
C GLN A 42 -2.39 7.51 2.46
N ASN A 43 -1.17 7.07 2.14
CA ASN A 43 0.00 7.95 2.10
C ASN A 43 0.21 8.69 3.41
N TRP A 44 0.11 7.95 4.51
CA TRP A 44 0.33 8.52 5.83
C TRP A 44 1.83 8.71 6.07
N ARG A 45 2.21 9.90 6.48
CA ARG A 45 3.61 10.23 6.71
C ARG A 45 3.95 10.30 8.18
N GLY A 46 5.01 9.58 8.55
CA GLY A 46 5.60 9.67 9.87
C GLY A 46 7.02 10.21 9.79
N GLN A 47 7.70 10.20 10.90
CA GLN A 47 9.07 10.68 10.96
C GLN A 47 10.06 9.75 10.26
N ARG A 48 9.76 8.45 10.26
CA ARG A 48 10.66 7.43 9.74
C ARG A 48 10.32 6.98 8.32
N GLY A 49 9.20 7.40 7.78
CA GLY A 49 8.81 6.99 6.46
C GLY A 49 7.33 7.21 6.20
N GLU A 50 6.83 6.54 5.19
CA GLU A 50 5.46 6.68 4.73
C GLU A 50 4.79 5.32 4.66
N LEU A 51 3.50 5.28 4.96
CA LEU A 51 2.66 4.09 4.79
C LEU A 51 1.81 4.32 3.56
N ASP A 52 1.97 3.47 2.56
CA ASP A 52 1.22 3.62 1.31
C ASP A 52 -0.26 3.46 1.53
N LEU A 53 -0.66 2.35 2.15
CA LEU A 53 -2.05 2.06 2.46
C LEU A 53 -2.16 1.49 3.87
N VAL A 54 -3.14 1.99 4.62
CA VAL A 54 -3.52 1.39 5.89
C VAL A 54 -4.97 0.96 5.72
N MET A 55 -5.20 -0.33 5.79
CA MET A 55 -6.50 -0.93 5.53
C MET A 55 -7.01 -1.66 6.77
N LEU A 56 -8.27 -2.02 6.75
CA LEU A 56 -8.87 -2.80 7.83
C LEU A 56 -9.49 -4.06 7.23
N ASP A 57 -9.04 -5.20 7.70
CA ASP A 57 -9.56 -6.51 7.31
C ASP A 57 -10.22 -7.12 8.52
N GLY A 58 -11.54 -6.96 8.63
CA GLY A 58 -12.25 -7.36 9.84
C GLY A 58 -11.74 -6.55 11.02
N ASP A 59 -11.03 -7.18 11.94
CA ASP A 59 -10.42 -6.54 13.11
C ASP A 59 -8.98 -6.16 12.88
N THR A 60 -8.37 -6.66 11.82
CA THR A 60 -6.92 -6.55 11.63
C THR A 60 -6.56 -5.31 10.85
N VAL A 61 -5.66 -4.52 11.40
CA VAL A 61 -5.11 -3.36 10.69
C VAL A 61 -4.00 -3.86 9.77
N VAL A 62 -4.12 -3.54 8.49
CA VAL A 62 -3.21 -4.02 7.46
C VAL A 62 -2.39 -2.86 6.95
N PHE A 63 -1.07 -2.94 7.13
CA PHE A 63 -0.14 -1.96 6.57
C PHE A 63 0.37 -2.52 5.26
N ALA A 64 -0.08 -1.97 4.15
CA ALA A 64 0.24 -2.51 2.84
C ALA A 64 1.27 -1.65 2.13
N GLU A 65 2.34 -2.29 1.70
CA GLU A 65 3.37 -1.66 0.89
C GLU A 65 3.07 -1.96 -0.58
N VAL A 66 2.96 -0.91 -1.39
CA VAL A 66 2.65 -1.04 -2.80
C VAL A 66 3.94 -0.93 -3.61
N ARG A 67 4.21 -1.92 -4.45
CA ARG A 67 5.41 -1.96 -5.29
C ARG A 67 4.97 -1.98 -6.75
N TYR A 68 5.43 -1.00 -7.51
CA TYR A 68 5.19 -0.98 -8.94
C TYR A 68 6.36 -1.63 -9.66
N ARG A 69 6.06 -2.53 -10.59
CA ARG A 69 7.09 -3.26 -11.33
C ARG A 69 6.87 -3.11 -12.81
N LYS A 70 7.93 -2.74 -13.50
CA LYS A 70 7.90 -2.65 -14.95
C LYS A 70 8.06 -4.01 -15.61
N HIS A 71 8.74 -4.94 -14.93
CA HIS A 71 9.02 -6.25 -15.49
C HIS A 71 8.62 -7.33 -14.49
N SER A 72 7.84 -8.29 -14.97
CA SER A 72 7.35 -9.38 -14.12
C SER A 72 8.42 -10.42 -13.82
N ALA A 73 9.55 -10.38 -14.52
CA ALA A 73 10.61 -11.39 -14.39
C ALA A 73 11.50 -11.20 -13.18
N TRP A 74 11.28 -10.19 -12.39
CA TRP A 74 12.17 -9.88 -11.27
C TRP A 74 11.59 -10.42 -9.98
N GLY A 75 12.26 -11.30 -9.31
CA GLY A 75 11.92 -11.84 -7.99
C GLY A 75 10.52 -11.59 -7.46
N GLY A 76 10.19 -12.15 -6.30
CA GLY A 76 8.88 -12.00 -5.70
C GLY A 76 8.65 -10.60 -5.11
N ALA A 77 7.37 -10.26 -4.87
CA ALA A 77 7.01 -8.99 -4.28
C ALA A 77 7.66 -8.80 -2.90
N VAL A 78 7.73 -9.88 -2.13
CA VAL A 78 8.32 -9.84 -0.79
C VAL A 78 9.80 -9.50 -0.85
N GLU A 79 10.50 -10.03 -1.85
CA GLU A 79 11.93 -9.82 -2.00
C GLU A 79 12.28 -8.38 -2.35
N SER A 80 11.31 -7.63 -2.90
CA SER A 80 11.52 -6.22 -3.21
C SER A 80 11.52 -5.34 -1.95
N VAL A 81 11.12 -5.90 -0.82
CA VAL A 81 11.09 -5.18 0.45
C VAL A 81 12.16 -5.78 1.35
N ASP A 82 13.35 -5.19 1.29
CA ASP A 82 14.48 -5.71 2.04
C ASP A 82 14.35 -5.41 3.55
N ARG A 83 15.30 -5.92 4.32
CA ARG A 83 15.27 -5.81 5.77
C ARG A 83 15.19 -4.35 6.24
N ARG A 84 15.96 -3.47 5.61
CA ARG A 84 16.00 -2.07 5.97
C ARG A 84 14.63 -1.41 5.74
N LYS A 85 14.01 -1.73 4.62
CA LYS A 85 12.69 -1.22 4.30
C LYS A 85 11.65 -1.74 5.29
N ARG A 86 11.74 -3.02 5.63
CA ARG A 86 10.83 -3.62 6.62
C ARG A 86 10.93 -2.92 7.97
N GLU A 87 12.14 -2.64 8.41
CA GLU A 87 12.36 -1.97 9.69
C GLU A 87 11.75 -0.57 9.66
N LYS A 88 11.90 0.14 8.56
CA LYS A 88 11.29 1.47 8.42
C LYS A 88 9.77 1.38 8.44
N LEU A 89 9.21 0.40 7.75
CA LEU A 89 7.77 0.21 7.72
C LEU A 89 7.22 -0.10 9.11
N ILE A 90 7.90 -0.97 9.84
CA ILE A 90 7.49 -1.34 11.19
C ILE A 90 7.53 -0.10 12.09
N ALA A 91 8.61 0.68 12.04
CA ALA A 91 8.74 1.87 12.86
C ALA A 91 7.66 2.89 12.53
N THR A 92 7.37 3.07 11.24
CA THR A 92 6.34 4.00 10.80
C THR A 92 4.95 3.54 11.23
N ALA A 93 4.69 2.24 11.13
CA ALA A 93 3.42 1.66 11.58
C ALA A 93 3.23 1.85 13.09
N MET A 94 4.29 1.68 13.87
CA MET A 94 4.21 1.90 15.31
C MET A 94 3.89 3.36 15.63
N GLN A 95 4.47 4.27 14.88
CA GLN A 95 4.16 5.69 15.06
C GLN A 95 2.71 5.98 14.72
N PHE A 96 2.21 5.37 13.64
CA PHE A 96 0.81 5.49 13.27
C PHE A 96 -0.11 5.06 14.41
N LEU A 97 0.18 3.91 15.00
CA LEU A 97 -0.63 3.37 16.09
C LEU A 97 -0.54 4.22 17.35
N GLN A 98 0.59 4.87 17.57
CA GLN A 98 0.72 5.78 18.70
C GLN A 98 -0.13 7.04 18.53
N GLN A 99 -0.28 7.49 17.31
CA GLN A 99 -1.08 8.68 17.02
C GLN A 99 -2.55 8.35 16.83
N GLU A 100 -2.85 7.22 16.21
CA GLU A 100 -4.22 6.78 15.96
C GLU A 100 -4.61 5.70 16.96
N LYS A 101 -4.81 6.12 18.18
CA LYS A 101 -4.97 5.20 19.32
C LYS A 101 -6.17 4.28 19.21
N ARG A 102 -7.16 4.63 18.42
CA ARG A 102 -8.32 3.77 18.22
C ARG A 102 -7.93 2.41 17.62
N TRP A 103 -6.80 2.37 16.93
CA TRP A 103 -6.33 1.14 16.27
C TRP A 103 -5.25 0.40 17.06
N ALA A 104 -4.77 1.00 18.15
CA ALA A 104 -3.59 0.50 18.86
C ALA A 104 -3.76 -0.90 19.45
N LYS A 105 -5.00 -1.30 19.76
CA LYS A 105 -5.26 -2.61 20.36
C LYS A 105 -5.68 -3.67 19.35
N HIS A 106 -5.77 -3.29 18.08
CA HIS A 106 -6.13 -4.24 17.03
C HIS A 106 -4.92 -5.07 16.62
N PRO A 107 -5.13 -6.31 16.20
CA PRO A 107 -4.04 -7.06 15.58
C PRO A 107 -3.62 -6.36 14.30
N CYS A 108 -2.36 -6.53 13.94
CA CYS A 108 -1.79 -5.88 12.76
C CYS A 108 -1.05 -6.89 11.91
N ARG A 109 -0.98 -6.63 10.63
CA ARG A 109 -0.13 -7.41 9.74
C ARG A 109 0.42 -6.52 8.64
N PHE A 110 1.49 -6.97 8.01
CA PHE A 110 2.14 -6.25 6.91
C PHE A 110 1.92 -7.04 5.63
N ASP A 111 1.34 -6.38 4.64
CA ASP A 111 1.10 -6.98 3.33
C ASP A 111 1.94 -6.25 2.29
N VAL A 112 2.26 -6.95 1.20
CA VAL A 112 2.94 -6.35 0.06
C VAL A 112 2.09 -6.62 -1.18
N ILE A 113 1.80 -5.57 -1.94
CA ILE A 113 1.11 -5.72 -3.22
C ILE A 113 2.03 -5.21 -4.32
N ALA A 114 2.35 -6.08 -5.26
CA ALA A 114 3.10 -5.73 -6.45
C ALA A 114 2.11 -5.51 -7.60
N VAL A 115 2.24 -4.36 -8.25
CA VAL A 115 1.42 -4.03 -9.40
C VAL A 115 2.32 -4.09 -10.62
N GLY A 116 2.00 -4.99 -11.53
CA GLY A 116 2.79 -5.18 -12.73
C GLY A 116 2.31 -4.31 -13.89
N HIS A 117 3.19 -4.18 -14.87
CA HIS A 117 2.88 -3.48 -16.10
C HIS A 117 2.00 -4.35 -16.99
N GLY A 118 1.12 -3.74 -17.75
CA GLY A 118 0.31 -4.47 -18.71
C GLY A 118 -1.14 -4.05 -18.68
N ARG A 119 -1.93 -4.65 -19.58
CA ARG A 119 -3.37 -4.39 -19.70
C ARG A 119 -4.12 -5.70 -19.81
N PRO A 120 -4.85 -6.10 -18.77
CA PRO A 120 -4.94 -5.41 -17.49
C PRO A 120 -3.65 -5.53 -16.71
N ALA A 121 -3.46 -4.63 -15.76
CA ALA A 121 -2.30 -4.69 -14.87
C ALA A 121 -2.37 -5.95 -14.02
N SER A 122 -1.22 -6.60 -13.83
CA SER A 122 -1.15 -7.75 -12.96
C SER A 122 -1.00 -7.29 -11.51
N LEU A 123 -1.61 -8.04 -10.60
CA LEU A 123 -1.54 -7.76 -9.17
C LEU A 123 -1.10 -9.02 -8.45
N GLU A 124 -0.10 -8.86 -7.58
CA GLU A 124 0.33 -9.94 -6.71
C GLU A 124 0.24 -9.43 -5.27
N TRP A 125 -0.65 -10.03 -4.49
CA TRP A 125 -0.91 -9.60 -3.13
C TRP A 125 -0.41 -10.68 -2.18
N ILE A 126 0.63 -10.34 -1.41
CA ILE A 126 1.21 -11.24 -0.42
C ILE A 126 0.73 -10.78 0.96
N ARG A 127 -0.15 -11.56 1.56
CA ARG A 127 -0.68 -11.26 2.89
C ARG A 127 0.30 -11.71 3.93
N ASN A 128 0.42 -10.92 4.98
CA ASN A 128 1.33 -11.22 6.10
C ASN A 128 2.73 -11.52 5.58
N ALA A 129 3.24 -10.60 4.78
CA ALA A 129 4.49 -10.81 4.05
C ALA A 129 5.71 -10.87 4.97
N PHE A 130 5.66 -10.21 6.12
CA PHE A 130 6.74 -10.27 7.10
C PHE A 130 6.19 -9.89 8.48
N ASP A 131 6.91 -10.30 9.51
CA ASP A 131 6.53 -10.03 10.89
C ASP A 131 7.20 -8.78 11.42
N SER A 132 6.58 -8.18 12.41
CA SER A 132 7.15 -7.03 13.09
C SER A 132 8.25 -7.42 14.07
#